data_a06592f19296b6332b7f51440a45510a
#
_entry.id   a06592f19296b6332b7f51440a45510a
#
_cell.length_a   1.000
_cell.length_b   1.000
_cell.length_c   1.000
_cell.angle_alpha   90.00
_cell.angle_beta   90.00
_cell.angle_gamma   90.00
#
_symmetry.space_group_name_H-M   'P 1'
#
loop_
_entity.id
_entity.type
_entity.pdbx_description
1 polymer ?
#
loop_
_entity_poly.entity_id
_entity_poly.type
_entity_poly.pdbx_seq_one_letter_code
_entity_poly.pdbx_strand_id
1 'polypeptide(L)'
;PSAPGYANAGRVIATGSAVEGIIPGDRVFSFGRHTSHHLQAQDGGNHAMLLAVPEGIPAEEAALCRMACVAFTALQTSDVQLNDRVAIFGLGVVGNIAAQLFQLAGARVIGIDPVAGRQKAARAAGIEHVLGETGDALADAITAVAGDPRVEITVDAVGSPQVVETAARHTATFGQVVLLGNPRGSYETDIGPQMLDLQFRWLNYRSALEWLIPARPIRGTRNSLQGNLETTFDLILAGKLNLQPLISHRLSPDDIDSAYDGLANDKEHYFGVILDWCRPGN
;
A
#
# COMPACT_ATOMS: atom_id res chain seq x y z
N PRO A 1 -14.65 -18.46 -12.89
CA PRO A 1 -13.43 -18.03 -12.24
C PRO A 1 -13.05 -16.65 -12.80
N SER A 2 -12.95 -15.63 -11.96
CA SER A 2 -12.46 -14.32 -12.39
C SER A 2 -10.94 -14.41 -12.55
N ALA A 3 -10.40 -13.88 -13.66
CA ALA A 3 -8.94 -13.78 -13.79
C ALA A 3 -8.36 -12.90 -12.68
N PRO A 4 -7.24 -13.29 -12.07
CA PRO A 4 -6.61 -12.53 -10.98
C PRO A 4 -5.99 -11.22 -11.50
N GLY A 5 -5.62 -10.35 -10.55
CA GLY A 5 -4.95 -9.09 -10.83
C GLY A 5 -5.91 -7.90 -11.02
N TYR A 6 -5.38 -6.72 -10.74
CA TYR A 6 -6.09 -5.43 -10.85
C TYR A 6 -5.11 -4.26 -11.03
N ALA A 7 -3.91 -4.54 -11.53
CA ALA A 7 -2.88 -3.55 -11.84
C ALA A 7 -2.10 -3.98 -13.07
N ASN A 8 -2.03 -3.13 -14.07
CA ASN A 8 -1.36 -3.40 -15.32
C ASN A 8 -0.71 -2.13 -15.87
N ALA A 9 0.50 -2.25 -16.39
CA ALA A 9 1.15 -1.23 -17.18
C ALA A 9 1.54 -1.82 -18.53
N GLY A 10 1.18 -1.14 -19.62
CA GLY A 10 1.39 -1.68 -20.95
C GLY A 10 1.43 -0.60 -22.03
N ARG A 11 1.45 -1.04 -23.29
CA ARG A 11 1.37 -0.15 -24.45
C ARG A 11 0.02 -0.30 -25.14
N VAL A 12 -0.52 0.82 -25.57
CA VAL A 12 -1.71 0.85 -26.41
C VAL A 12 -1.36 0.32 -27.79
N ILE A 13 -2.10 -0.69 -28.26
CA ILE A 13 -1.90 -1.25 -29.60
C ILE A 13 -2.97 -0.76 -30.60
N ALA A 14 -4.16 -0.43 -30.10
CA ALA A 14 -5.25 0.13 -30.90
C ALA A 14 -6.20 0.93 -30.01
N THR A 15 -6.87 1.91 -30.61
CA THR A 15 -7.92 2.72 -29.94
C THR A 15 -9.17 2.73 -30.80
N GLY A 16 -10.33 2.78 -30.14
CA GLY A 16 -11.59 3.07 -30.82
C GLY A 16 -11.66 4.55 -31.25
N SER A 17 -12.53 4.85 -32.21
CA SER A 17 -12.67 6.19 -32.78
C SER A 17 -13.15 7.27 -31.80
N ALA A 18 -13.72 6.89 -30.66
CA ALA A 18 -14.21 7.81 -29.63
C ALA A 18 -13.20 8.00 -28.48
N VAL A 19 -12.03 7.38 -28.54
CA VAL A 19 -10.99 7.55 -27.50
C VAL A 19 -10.24 8.84 -27.75
N GLU A 20 -10.13 9.67 -26.70
CA GLU A 20 -9.46 10.96 -26.76
C GLU A 20 -8.20 10.95 -25.90
N GLY A 21 -7.13 11.64 -26.34
CA GLY A 21 -5.90 11.87 -25.56
C GLY A 21 -5.01 10.64 -25.36
N ILE A 22 -5.32 9.49 -25.98
CA ILE A 22 -4.51 8.26 -25.94
C ILE A 22 -4.43 7.71 -27.38
N ILE A 23 -3.22 7.43 -27.81
CA ILE A 23 -2.95 6.89 -29.16
C ILE A 23 -2.17 5.58 -29.11
N PRO A 24 -2.20 4.76 -30.18
CA PRO A 24 -1.34 3.58 -30.29
C PRO A 24 0.15 3.93 -30.08
N GLY A 25 0.82 3.15 -29.24
CA GLY A 25 2.21 3.38 -28.81
C GLY A 25 2.36 4.00 -27.42
N ASP A 26 1.34 4.69 -26.93
CA ASP A 26 1.38 5.28 -25.58
C ASP A 26 1.57 4.22 -24.50
N ARG A 27 2.31 4.58 -23.49
CA ARG A 27 2.41 3.78 -22.25
C ARG A 27 1.27 4.17 -21.32
N VAL A 28 0.54 3.18 -20.84
CA VAL A 28 -0.62 3.39 -19.97
C VAL A 28 -0.57 2.49 -18.76
N PHE A 29 -1.10 3.00 -17.65
CA PHE A 29 -1.48 2.24 -16.48
C PHE A 29 -2.99 1.97 -16.52
N SER A 30 -3.40 0.79 -16.08
CA SER A 30 -4.82 0.45 -15.94
C SER A 30 -5.10 -0.46 -14.75
N PHE A 31 -6.36 -0.51 -14.31
CA PHE A 31 -6.85 -1.52 -13.37
C PHE A 31 -7.11 -2.85 -14.10
N GLY A 32 -6.18 -3.24 -14.97
CA GLY A 32 -6.24 -4.47 -15.76
C GLY A 32 -5.91 -5.71 -14.93
N ARG A 33 -6.41 -6.85 -15.43
CA ARG A 33 -6.13 -8.18 -14.87
C ARG A 33 -4.75 -8.66 -15.34
N HIS A 34 -4.28 -9.78 -14.78
CA HIS A 34 -3.07 -10.46 -15.26
C HIS A 34 -3.34 -11.10 -16.63
N THR A 35 -3.14 -10.34 -17.69
CA THR A 35 -3.36 -10.75 -19.09
C THR A 35 -2.32 -10.06 -19.96
N SER A 36 -1.91 -10.73 -21.05
CA SER A 36 -1.02 -10.15 -22.05
C SER A 36 -1.66 -8.97 -22.79
N HIS A 37 -2.97 -9.06 -23.04
CA HIS A 37 -3.77 -8.06 -23.72
C HIS A 37 -5.14 -7.97 -23.06
N HIS A 38 -5.70 -6.77 -22.99
CA HIS A 38 -7.07 -6.58 -22.54
C HIS A 38 -7.67 -5.36 -23.23
N LEU A 39 -8.98 -5.34 -23.30
CA LEU A 39 -9.74 -4.19 -23.74
C LEU A 39 -10.14 -3.37 -22.51
N GLN A 40 -9.78 -2.09 -22.51
CA GLN A 40 -10.09 -1.16 -21.42
C GLN A 40 -10.98 -0.03 -21.97
N ALA A 41 -12.14 0.17 -21.37
CA ALA A 41 -12.95 1.35 -21.65
C ALA A 41 -12.31 2.59 -21.01
N GLN A 42 -12.29 3.71 -21.74
CA GLN A 42 -11.74 4.97 -21.23
C GLN A 42 -12.62 5.54 -20.10
N ASP A 43 -13.94 5.43 -20.20
CA ASP A 43 -14.92 5.98 -19.27
C ASP A 43 -15.79 4.91 -18.58
N GLY A 44 -15.27 3.74 -18.36
CA GLY A 44 -16.01 2.57 -17.87
C GLY A 44 -16.37 2.56 -16.37
N GLY A 45 -16.58 3.71 -15.71
CA GLY A 45 -16.98 3.79 -14.29
C GLY A 45 -15.87 3.48 -13.29
N ASN A 46 -16.21 3.13 -12.05
CA ASN A 46 -15.26 2.99 -10.93
C ASN A 46 -14.18 1.90 -11.13
N HIS A 47 -14.35 1.00 -12.07
CA HIS A 47 -13.39 -0.10 -12.33
C HIS A 47 -12.56 0.10 -13.60
N ALA A 48 -12.77 1.20 -14.34
CA ALA A 48 -12.05 1.52 -15.55
C ALA A 48 -11.09 2.68 -15.35
N MET A 49 -9.99 2.41 -14.65
CA MET A 49 -8.90 3.37 -14.56
C MET A 49 -7.97 3.15 -15.75
N LEU A 50 -7.72 4.21 -16.51
CA LEU A 50 -6.75 4.26 -17.61
C LEU A 50 -6.06 5.63 -17.56
N LEU A 51 -4.75 5.64 -17.39
CA LEU A 51 -3.94 6.86 -17.33
C LEU A 51 -2.67 6.68 -18.17
N ALA A 52 -2.27 7.73 -18.87
CA ALA A 52 -0.95 7.76 -19.50
C ALA A 52 0.13 7.71 -18.42
N VAL A 53 1.15 6.86 -18.63
CA VAL A 53 2.32 6.79 -17.75
C VAL A 53 3.33 7.83 -18.24
N PRO A 54 3.72 8.80 -17.40
CA PRO A 54 4.71 9.81 -17.78
C PRO A 54 6.05 9.18 -18.22
N GLU A 55 6.77 9.89 -19.09
CA GLU A 55 8.14 9.52 -19.43
C GLU A 55 9.02 9.56 -18.17
N GLY A 56 9.97 8.60 -18.07
CA GLY A 56 10.84 8.48 -16.90
C GLY A 56 10.36 7.49 -15.84
N ILE A 57 9.08 7.07 -15.84
CA ILE A 57 8.59 6.05 -14.89
C ILE A 57 8.72 4.65 -15.54
N PRO A 58 9.46 3.70 -14.93
CA PRO A 58 9.51 2.31 -15.38
C PRO A 58 8.13 1.65 -15.35
N ALA A 59 7.86 0.74 -16.32
CA ALA A 59 6.56 0.07 -16.39
C ALA A 59 6.23 -0.74 -15.12
N GLU A 60 7.23 -1.36 -14.52
CA GLU A 60 7.10 -2.13 -13.28
C GLU A 60 6.71 -1.25 -12.08
N GLU A 61 7.28 -0.04 -11.98
CA GLU A 61 6.87 0.92 -10.95
C GLU A 61 5.48 1.47 -11.23
N ALA A 62 5.15 1.74 -12.50
CA ALA A 62 3.81 2.15 -12.88
C ALA A 62 2.76 1.10 -12.48
N ALA A 63 3.04 -0.20 -12.64
CA ALA A 63 2.16 -1.27 -12.19
C ALA A 63 1.96 -1.26 -10.67
N LEU A 64 3.01 -0.97 -9.88
CA LEU A 64 2.91 -0.88 -8.42
C LEU A 64 2.12 0.36 -7.94
N CYS A 65 1.92 1.38 -8.76
CA CYS A 65 1.16 2.57 -8.38
C CYS A 65 -0.28 2.25 -7.96
N ARG A 66 -0.82 1.08 -8.37
CA ARG A 66 -2.11 0.58 -7.85
C ARG A 66 -2.07 0.39 -6.33
N MET A 67 -0.95 -0.11 -5.80
CA MET A 67 -0.78 -0.30 -4.36
C MET A 67 -0.62 1.03 -3.63
N ALA A 68 -0.10 2.04 -4.30
CA ALA A 68 -0.05 3.39 -3.75
C ALA A 68 -1.46 3.99 -3.56
N CYS A 69 -2.41 3.73 -4.46
CA CYS A 69 -3.81 4.14 -4.26
C CYS A 69 -4.39 3.59 -2.96
N VAL A 70 -4.09 2.31 -2.64
CA VAL A 70 -4.50 1.70 -1.38
C VAL A 70 -3.79 2.37 -0.20
N ALA A 71 -2.48 2.57 -0.28
CA ALA A 71 -1.68 3.16 0.78
C ALA A 71 -2.08 4.62 1.11
N PHE A 72 -2.43 5.41 0.08
CA PHE A 72 -2.92 6.79 0.27
C PHE A 72 -4.13 6.87 1.19
N THR A 73 -5.00 5.85 1.21
CA THR A 73 -6.19 5.90 2.06
C THR A 73 -5.86 5.93 3.54
N ALA A 74 -4.77 5.30 3.97
CA ALA A 74 -4.34 5.39 5.36
C ALA A 74 -4.00 6.84 5.75
N LEU A 75 -3.25 7.54 4.90
CA LEU A 75 -2.92 8.94 5.10
C LEU A 75 -4.17 9.83 5.04
N GLN A 76 -5.04 9.62 4.05
CA GLN A 76 -6.20 10.48 3.78
C GLN A 76 -7.34 10.33 4.79
N THR A 77 -7.42 9.19 5.49
CA THR A 77 -8.42 8.95 6.54
C THR A 77 -7.89 9.23 7.94
N SER A 78 -6.59 9.41 8.11
CA SER A 78 -5.98 9.85 9.36
C SER A 78 -6.02 11.38 9.51
N ASP A 79 -5.93 11.84 10.77
CA ASP A 79 -5.79 13.26 11.10
C ASP A 79 -4.31 13.59 11.41
N VAL A 80 -3.37 13.00 10.65
CA VAL A 80 -1.93 13.15 10.86
C VAL A 80 -1.50 14.61 10.80
N GLN A 81 -0.65 14.99 11.75
CA GLN A 81 -0.06 16.32 11.84
C GLN A 81 1.47 16.25 11.73
N LEU A 82 2.07 17.39 11.47
CA LEU A 82 3.52 17.51 11.42
C LEU A 82 4.16 17.02 12.73
N ASN A 83 5.16 16.15 12.60
CA ASN A 83 5.91 15.55 13.70
C ASN A 83 5.15 14.51 14.56
N ASP A 84 3.92 14.11 14.19
CA ASP A 84 3.26 12.96 14.81
C ASP A 84 4.12 11.71 14.66
N ARG A 85 4.12 10.86 15.68
CA ARG A 85 4.73 9.54 15.64
C ARG A 85 3.70 8.57 15.06
N VAL A 86 4.10 7.86 14.01
CA VAL A 86 3.23 6.93 13.30
C VAL A 86 3.89 5.55 13.24
N ALA A 87 3.27 4.53 13.82
CA ALA A 87 3.74 3.16 13.74
C ALA A 87 2.96 2.37 12.67
N ILE A 88 3.67 1.84 11.67
CA ILE A 88 3.10 1.04 10.58
C ILE A 88 3.39 -0.43 10.84
N PHE A 89 2.37 -1.21 11.12
CA PHE A 89 2.45 -2.65 11.32
C PHE A 89 2.29 -3.37 9.98
N GLY A 90 3.35 -4.04 9.53
CA GLY A 90 3.47 -4.69 8.24
C GLY A 90 4.12 -3.80 7.18
N LEU A 91 5.29 -4.24 6.68
CA LEU A 91 6.09 -3.54 5.68
C LEU A 91 6.12 -4.27 4.33
N GLY A 92 5.03 -4.98 4.00
CA GLY A 92 4.75 -5.42 2.64
C GLY A 92 4.60 -4.20 1.71
N VAL A 93 4.32 -4.42 0.42
CA VAL A 93 4.25 -3.34 -0.58
C VAL A 93 3.38 -2.17 -0.12
N VAL A 94 2.15 -2.44 0.33
CA VAL A 94 1.19 -1.39 0.74
C VAL A 94 1.66 -0.66 1.99
N GLY A 95 2.09 -1.39 3.04
CA GLY A 95 2.53 -0.79 4.29
C GLY A 95 3.81 0.03 4.14
N ASN A 96 4.74 -0.43 3.29
CA ASN A 96 5.94 0.33 2.98
C ASN A 96 5.60 1.66 2.26
N ILE A 97 4.75 1.61 1.24
CA ILE A 97 4.30 2.83 0.55
C ILE A 97 3.59 3.77 1.53
N ALA A 98 2.72 3.24 2.40
CA ALA A 98 2.06 4.05 3.44
C ALA A 98 3.10 4.73 4.35
N ALA A 99 4.13 4.00 4.78
CA ALA A 99 5.22 4.55 5.59
C ALA A 99 5.92 5.72 4.90
N GLN A 100 6.27 5.58 3.61
CA GLN A 100 6.87 6.67 2.84
C GLN A 100 5.92 7.88 2.72
N LEU A 101 4.62 7.64 2.49
CA LEU A 101 3.62 8.72 2.38
C LEU A 101 3.44 9.48 3.71
N PHE A 102 3.42 8.78 4.85
CA PHE A 102 3.40 9.43 6.16
C PHE A 102 4.66 10.24 6.45
N GLN A 103 5.86 9.74 6.05
CA GLN A 103 7.09 10.53 6.13
C GLN A 103 7.00 11.81 5.28
N LEU A 104 6.48 11.72 4.05
CA LEU A 104 6.27 12.87 3.17
C LEU A 104 5.26 13.88 3.75
N ALA A 105 4.30 13.43 4.54
CA ALA A 105 3.38 14.28 5.28
C ALA A 105 4.01 14.93 6.52
N GLY A 106 5.26 14.62 6.84
CA GLY A 106 6.01 15.19 7.96
C GLY A 106 5.88 14.42 9.27
N ALA A 107 5.39 13.19 9.24
CA ALA A 107 5.34 12.31 10.40
C ALA A 107 6.71 11.64 10.67
N ARG A 108 6.93 11.28 11.93
CA ARG A 108 8.05 10.43 12.38
C ARG A 108 7.59 8.98 12.33
N VAL A 109 7.98 8.26 11.29
CA VAL A 109 7.49 6.91 11.01
C VAL A 109 8.36 5.84 11.65
N ILE A 110 7.72 4.85 12.27
CA ILE A 110 8.30 3.61 12.75
C ILE A 110 7.65 2.46 11.97
N GLY A 111 8.41 1.81 11.11
CA GLY A 111 7.95 0.61 10.40
C GLY A 111 8.19 -0.63 11.26
N ILE A 112 7.21 -1.53 11.35
CA ILE A 112 7.28 -2.73 12.18
C ILE A 112 6.92 -3.95 11.31
N ASP A 113 7.87 -4.85 11.11
CA ASP A 113 7.64 -6.13 10.42
C ASP A 113 8.64 -7.18 10.92
N PRO A 114 8.20 -8.38 11.36
CA PRO A 114 9.10 -9.43 11.81
C PRO A 114 9.94 -10.08 10.71
N VAL A 115 9.60 -9.84 9.43
CA VAL A 115 10.26 -10.46 8.27
C VAL A 115 11.47 -9.62 7.84
N ALA A 116 12.69 -10.19 7.95
CA ALA A 116 13.94 -9.48 7.71
C ALA A 116 14.08 -8.95 6.27
N GLY A 117 13.61 -9.70 5.26
CA GLY A 117 13.59 -9.26 3.87
C GLY A 117 12.77 -7.98 3.66
N ARG A 118 11.60 -7.89 4.31
CA ARG A 118 10.75 -6.68 4.28
C ARG A 118 11.36 -5.51 5.02
N GLN A 119 12.00 -5.75 6.16
CA GLN A 119 12.77 -4.72 6.87
C GLN A 119 13.89 -4.15 6.00
N LYS A 120 14.63 -5.03 5.30
CA LYS A 120 15.68 -4.62 4.37
C LYS A 120 15.13 -3.76 3.24
N ALA A 121 14.03 -4.17 2.63
CA ALA A 121 13.35 -3.40 1.58
C ALA A 121 12.86 -2.04 2.12
N ALA A 122 12.34 -1.99 3.34
CA ALA A 122 11.87 -0.76 3.97
C ALA A 122 13.02 0.24 4.20
N ARG A 123 14.14 -0.21 4.73
CA ARG A 123 15.35 0.63 4.89
C ARG A 123 15.87 1.12 3.54
N ALA A 124 15.88 0.25 2.51
CA ALA A 124 16.29 0.63 1.16
C ALA A 124 15.33 1.63 0.50
N ALA A 125 14.05 1.62 0.89
CA ALA A 125 13.05 2.59 0.45
C ALA A 125 13.12 3.92 1.23
N GLY A 126 13.99 4.03 2.24
CA GLY A 126 14.19 5.28 3.00
C GLY A 126 13.41 5.37 4.31
N ILE A 127 12.88 4.25 4.83
CA ILE A 127 12.28 4.24 6.16
C ILE A 127 13.41 4.20 7.20
N GLU A 128 13.51 5.25 8.00
CA GLU A 128 14.62 5.44 8.95
C GLU A 128 14.55 4.46 10.12
N HIS A 129 13.39 4.35 10.75
CA HIS A 129 13.20 3.49 11.92
C HIS A 129 12.41 2.24 11.54
N VAL A 130 13.07 1.09 11.53
CA VAL A 130 12.47 -0.20 11.17
C VAL A 130 12.77 -1.21 12.28
N LEU A 131 11.70 -1.72 12.91
CA LEU A 131 11.72 -2.66 14.02
C LEU A 131 11.29 -4.05 13.56
N GLY A 132 11.90 -5.07 14.13
CA GLY A 132 11.55 -6.49 13.91
C GLY A 132 10.92 -7.15 15.14
N GLU A 133 10.88 -6.45 16.26
CA GLU A 133 10.42 -6.95 17.55
C GLU A 133 8.92 -7.19 17.53
N THR A 134 8.51 -8.20 18.30
CA THR A 134 7.10 -8.59 18.50
C THR A 134 6.88 -8.90 19.98
N GLY A 135 5.61 -9.05 20.38
CA GLY A 135 5.26 -9.36 21.76
C GLY A 135 5.73 -8.27 22.73
N ASP A 136 6.21 -8.67 23.90
CA ASP A 136 6.57 -7.75 24.99
C ASP A 136 7.77 -6.84 24.65
N ALA A 137 8.71 -7.33 23.84
CA ALA A 137 9.89 -6.55 23.44
C ALA A 137 9.55 -5.36 22.53
N LEU A 138 8.38 -5.35 21.91
CA LEU A 138 7.97 -4.28 20.99
C LEU A 138 7.77 -2.94 21.72
N ALA A 139 7.26 -2.96 22.94
CA ALA A 139 7.06 -1.75 23.74
C ALA A 139 8.39 -1.03 24.03
N ASP A 140 9.43 -1.78 24.39
CA ASP A 140 10.76 -1.25 24.65
C ASP A 140 11.40 -0.73 23.36
N ALA A 141 11.24 -1.47 22.24
CA ALA A 141 11.77 -1.06 20.96
C ALA A 141 11.12 0.25 20.43
N ILE A 142 9.81 0.39 20.57
CA ILE A 142 9.12 1.64 20.21
C ILE A 142 9.59 2.76 21.14
N THR A 143 9.71 2.51 22.44
CA THR A 143 10.18 3.50 23.43
C THR A 143 11.58 4.01 23.10
N ALA A 144 12.47 3.12 22.68
CA ALA A 144 13.84 3.50 22.31
C ALA A 144 13.88 4.49 21.14
N VAL A 145 12.92 4.42 20.22
CA VAL A 145 12.82 5.29 19.03
C VAL A 145 11.96 6.53 19.29
N ALA A 146 10.82 6.33 19.93
CA ALA A 146 9.76 7.36 20.07
C ALA A 146 9.80 8.09 21.42
N GLY A 147 10.52 7.57 22.41
CA GLY A 147 10.51 8.09 23.78
C GLY A 147 9.29 7.67 24.61
N ASP A 148 8.36 6.93 24.04
CA ASP A 148 7.11 6.44 24.64
C ASP A 148 6.73 5.13 23.96
N PRO A 149 6.18 4.12 24.63
CA PRO A 149 5.69 2.90 24.01
C PRO A 149 4.44 3.08 23.16
N ARG A 150 3.88 4.29 23.13
CA ARG A 150 2.67 4.67 22.40
C ARG A 150 2.93 5.85 21.47
N VAL A 151 2.25 5.80 20.32
CA VAL A 151 2.37 6.79 19.27
C VAL A 151 0.99 7.36 18.92
N GLU A 152 0.93 8.53 18.29
CA GLU A 152 -0.31 9.23 17.95
C GLU A 152 -1.16 8.42 16.98
N ILE A 153 -0.54 7.74 16.01
CA ILE A 153 -1.24 6.97 14.99
C ILE A 153 -0.58 5.61 14.83
N THR A 154 -1.39 4.56 14.83
CA THR A 154 -0.96 3.22 14.43
C THR A 154 -1.72 2.79 13.18
N VAL A 155 -1.05 2.11 12.26
CA VAL A 155 -1.64 1.63 11.00
C VAL A 155 -1.46 0.12 10.92
N ASP A 156 -2.58 -0.62 10.85
CA ASP A 156 -2.53 -2.03 10.49
C ASP A 156 -2.51 -2.18 8.96
N ALA A 157 -1.37 -2.57 8.41
CA ALA A 157 -1.21 -2.91 6.99
C ALA A 157 -1.08 -4.43 6.75
N VAL A 158 -1.35 -5.25 7.78
CA VAL A 158 -1.33 -6.72 7.71
C VAL A 158 -2.72 -7.29 7.42
N GLY A 159 -3.74 -6.72 8.04
CA GLY A 159 -5.10 -7.24 8.00
C GLY A 159 -5.28 -8.45 8.94
N SER A 160 -4.67 -8.41 10.12
CA SER A 160 -4.82 -9.43 11.15
C SER A 160 -5.45 -8.82 12.40
N PRO A 161 -6.56 -9.40 12.94
CA PRO A 161 -7.16 -8.90 14.17
C PRO A 161 -6.18 -8.85 15.35
N GLN A 162 -5.22 -9.79 15.43
CA GLN A 162 -4.16 -9.76 16.45
C GLN A 162 -3.25 -8.55 16.31
N VAL A 163 -2.95 -8.16 15.06
CA VAL A 163 -2.14 -6.96 14.78
C VAL A 163 -2.92 -5.71 15.13
N VAL A 164 -4.21 -5.66 14.84
CA VAL A 164 -5.09 -4.54 15.24
C VAL A 164 -5.11 -4.38 16.77
N GLU A 165 -5.23 -5.47 17.52
CA GLU A 165 -5.15 -5.45 18.98
C GLU A 165 -3.80 -4.93 19.45
N THR A 166 -2.70 -5.41 18.87
CA THR A 166 -1.35 -4.94 19.19
C THR A 166 -1.18 -3.46 18.86
N ALA A 167 -1.62 -3.02 17.70
CA ALA A 167 -1.59 -1.62 17.29
C ALA A 167 -2.34 -0.72 18.28
N ALA A 168 -3.54 -1.14 18.71
CA ALA A 168 -4.33 -0.40 19.70
C ALA A 168 -3.61 -0.24 21.06
N ARG A 169 -2.88 -1.26 21.51
CA ARG A 169 -2.06 -1.17 22.74
C ARG A 169 -0.97 -0.10 22.64
N HIS A 170 -0.39 0.06 21.45
CA HIS A 170 0.68 1.02 21.15
C HIS A 170 0.16 2.37 20.63
N THR A 171 -1.14 2.60 20.62
CA THR A 171 -1.74 3.90 20.28
C THR A 171 -1.85 4.78 21.53
N ALA A 172 -1.50 6.04 21.43
CA ALA A 172 -1.59 7.00 22.53
C ALA A 172 -3.06 7.33 22.89
N THR A 173 -3.28 7.92 24.06
CA THR A 173 -4.60 8.46 24.43
C THR A 173 -5.02 9.52 23.42
N PHE A 174 -6.27 9.50 22.96
CA PHE A 174 -6.84 10.28 21.84
C PHE A 174 -6.27 9.92 20.47
N GLY A 175 -5.42 8.91 20.39
CA GLY A 175 -4.78 8.49 19.13
C GLY A 175 -5.70 7.71 18.21
N GLN A 176 -5.17 7.37 17.04
CA GLN A 176 -5.91 6.73 15.96
C GLN A 176 -5.33 5.36 15.61
N VAL A 177 -6.21 4.38 15.43
CA VAL A 177 -5.90 3.06 14.87
C VAL A 177 -6.46 3.01 13.45
N VAL A 178 -5.61 3.01 12.45
CA VAL A 178 -5.99 3.04 11.03
C VAL A 178 -5.97 1.61 10.47
N LEU A 179 -7.11 1.14 9.99
CA LEU A 179 -7.32 -0.20 9.46
C LEU A 179 -7.13 -0.17 7.95
N LEU A 180 -5.90 -0.39 7.49
CA LEU A 180 -5.51 -0.40 6.07
C LEU A 180 -5.55 -1.82 5.50
N GLY A 181 -5.13 -2.82 6.26
CA GLY A 181 -5.18 -4.22 5.87
C GLY A 181 -6.60 -4.79 5.95
N ASN A 182 -7.01 -5.56 4.92
CA ASN A 182 -8.29 -6.25 4.96
C ASN A 182 -8.24 -7.39 5.99
N PRO A 183 -9.24 -7.52 6.88
CA PRO A 183 -9.29 -8.59 7.88
C PRO A 183 -9.19 -9.98 7.24
N ARG A 184 -8.27 -10.79 7.74
CA ARG A 184 -8.02 -12.15 7.25
C ARG A 184 -7.95 -13.13 8.44
N GLY A 185 -8.62 -14.25 8.28
CA GLY A 185 -8.67 -15.30 9.31
C GLY A 185 -9.62 -14.99 10.46
N SER A 186 -9.84 -16.00 11.29
CA SER A 186 -10.60 -15.88 12.54
C SER A 186 -9.67 -15.56 13.71
N TYR A 187 -10.19 -14.85 14.69
CA TYR A 187 -9.49 -14.55 15.93
C TYR A 187 -10.50 -14.53 17.09
N GLU A 188 -10.31 -15.43 18.02
CA GLU A 188 -11.10 -15.48 19.24
C GLU A 188 -10.33 -14.79 20.35
N THR A 189 -10.90 -13.77 20.95
CA THR A 189 -10.30 -13.00 22.04
C THR A 189 -11.37 -12.44 22.96
N ASP A 190 -10.99 -12.16 24.22
CA ASP A 190 -11.81 -11.31 25.08
C ASP A 190 -11.69 -9.86 24.59
N ILE A 191 -12.80 -9.35 24.04
CA ILE A 191 -12.86 -7.97 23.52
C ILE A 191 -12.97 -6.92 24.65
N GLY A 192 -13.26 -7.34 25.88
CA GLY A 192 -13.46 -6.44 27.01
C GLY A 192 -12.32 -5.45 27.22
N PRO A 193 -11.03 -5.89 27.27
CA PRO A 193 -9.90 -4.97 27.40
C PRO A 193 -9.82 -3.95 26.26
N GLN A 194 -10.11 -4.33 25.01
CA GLN A 194 -10.12 -3.40 23.88
C GLN A 194 -11.22 -2.35 23.99
N MET A 195 -12.41 -2.75 24.49
CA MET A 195 -13.51 -1.81 24.71
C MET A 195 -13.20 -0.83 25.84
N LEU A 196 -12.52 -1.28 26.89
CA LEU A 196 -12.03 -0.39 27.96
C LEU A 196 -10.99 0.60 27.42
N ASP A 197 -10.02 0.14 26.62
CA ASP A 197 -9.03 1.00 25.98
C ASP A 197 -9.70 2.04 25.06
N LEU A 198 -10.66 1.61 24.23
CA LEU A 198 -11.43 2.51 23.39
C LEU A 198 -12.11 3.61 24.22
N GLN A 199 -12.75 3.24 25.33
CA GLN A 199 -13.51 4.16 26.16
C GLN A 199 -12.63 5.07 27.01
N PHE A 200 -11.65 4.52 27.74
CA PHE A 200 -10.84 5.29 28.70
C PHE A 200 -9.66 6.01 28.08
N ARG A 201 -9.22 5.57 26.92
CA ARG A 201 -8.14 6.22 26.18
C ARG A 201 -8.65 7.03 24.97
N TRP A 202 -9.99 7.06 24.75
CA TRP A 202 -10.63 7.77 23.62
C TRP A 202 -9.98 7.43 22.27
N LEU A 203 -9.72 6.14 22.02
CA LEU A 203 -9.14 5.71 20.76
C LEU A 203 -10.12 5.87 19.61
N ASN A 204 -9.61 6.28 18.46
CA ASN A 204 -10.39 6.41 17.24
C ASN A 204 -9.98 5.33 16.24
N TYR A 205 -10.87 4.41 15.90
CA TYR A 205 -10.65 3.47 14.81
C TYR A 205 -11.10 4.08 13.49
N ARG A 206 -10.20 4.07 12.50
CA ARG A 206 -10.42 4.65 11.18
C ARG A 206 -10.32 3.57 10.12
N SER A 207 -11.36 3.39 9.30
CA SER A 207 -11.28 2.54 8.13
C SER A 207 -10.51 3.25 7.02
N ALA A 208 -9.56 2.54 6.41
CA ALA A 208 -8.78 3.01 5.27
C ALA A 208 -9.05 2.16 4.03
N LEU A 209 -10.30 1.79 3.80
CA LEU A 209 -10.71 1.08 2.60
C LEU A 209 -10.87 2.06 1.44
N GLU A 210 -10.12 1.86 0.36
CA GLU A 210 -10.10 2.77 -0.80
C GLU A 210 -11.47 2.97 -1.48
N TRP A 211 -12.42 2.07 -1.28
CA TRP A 211 -13.78 2.20 -1.82
C TRP A 211 -14.55 3.41 -1.30
N LEU A 212 -14.05 4.07 -0.26
CA LEU A 212 -14.56 5.36 0.21
C LEU A 212 -14.20 6.52 -0.72
N ILE A 213 -13.25 6.33 -1.63
CA ILE A 213 -12.69 7.37 -2.48
C ILE A 213 -13.23 7.19 -3.90
N PRO A 214 -13.78 8.23 -4.54
CA PRO A 214 -14.27 8.12 -5.91
C PRO A 214 -13.13 7.83 -6.89
N ALA A 215 -13.41 7.05 -7.93
CA ALA A 215 -12.40 6.71 -8.95
C ALA A 215 -11.89 7.96 -9.69
N ARG A 216 -12.80 8.87 -10.04
CA ARG A 216 -12.51 10.11 -10.75
C ARG A 216 -12.76 11.33 -9.86
N PRO A 217 -12.11 12.47 -10.13
CA PRO A 217 -12.40 13.71 -9.41
C PRO A 217 -13.88 14.09 -9.51
N ILE A 218 -14.52 14.31 -8.36
CA ILE A 218 -15.90 14.78 -8.26
C ILE A 218 -15.88 16.15 -7.58
N ARG A 219 -16.65 17.11 -8.12
CA ARG A 219 -16.73 18.45 -7.52
C ARG A 219 -17.15 18.36 -6.05
N GLY A 220 -16.35 18.95 -5.17
CA GLY A 220 -16.60 18.96 -3.72
C GLY A 220 -15.92 17.79 -2.97
N THR A 221 -15.32 16.83 -3.65
CA THR A 221 -14.45 15.83 -3.00
C THR A 221 -12.99 16.28 -3.07
N ARG A 222 -12.24 15.99 -1.99
CA ARG A 222 -10.82 16.34 -1.91
C ARG A 222 -9.94 15.35 -2.68
N ASN A 223 -10.28 14.07 -2.65
CA ASN A 223 -9.46 12.99 -3.12
C ASN A 223 -10.18 12.16 -4.18
N SER A 224 -9.42 11.54 -5.09
CA SER A 224 -9.88 10.50 -6.02
C SER A 224 -8.77 9.49 -6.26
N LEU A 225 -9.11 8.29 -6.73
CA LEU A 225 -8.10 7.28 -7.09
C LEU A 225 -7.23 7.78 -8.24
N GLN A 226 -7.82 8.48 -9.21
CA GLN A 226 -7.06 9.11 -10.29
C GLN A 226 -6.06 10.13 -9.74
N GLY A 227 -6.49 11.05 -8.88
CA GLY A 227 -5.59 12.05 -8.28
C GLY A 227 -4.49 11.42 -7.43
N ASN A 228 -4.78 10.30 -6.76
CA ASN A 228 -3.76 9.54 -6.02
C ASN A 228 -2.72 8.93 -6.97
N LEU A 229 -3.13 8.41 -8.14
CA LEU A 229 -2.21 7.89 -9.16
C LEU A 229 -1.35 8.99 -9.76
N GLU A 230 -1.95 10.12 -10.15
CA GLU A 230 -1.23 11.28 -10.68
C GLU A 230 -0.20 11.79 -9.67
N THR A 231 -0.61 11.94 -8.39
CA THR A 231 0.32 12.30 -7.31
C THR A 231 1.43 11.27 -7.13
N THR A 232 1.13 9.97 -7.26
CA THR A 232 2.14 8.91 -7.17
C THR A 232 3.18 9.06 -8.28
N PHE A 233 2.75 9.30 -9.52
CA PHE A 233 3.66 9.54 -10.64
C PHE A 233 4.55 10.76 -10.39
N ASP A 234 3.99 11.86 -9.91
CA ASP A 234 4.76 13.06 -9.57
C ASP A 234 5.81 12.80 -8.48
N LEU A 235 5.42 12.04 -7.45
CA LEU A 235 6.33 11.69 -6.35
C LEU A 235 7.48 10.77 -6.81
N ILE A 236 7.21 9.83 -7.71
CA ILE A 236 8.25 8.97 -8.31
C ILE A 236 9.21 9.81 -9.15
N LEU A 237 8.70 10.66 -10.05
CA LEU A 237 9.52 11.53 -10.89
C LEU A 237 10.36 12.52 -10.08
N ALA A 238 9.83 12.99 -8.95
CA ALA A 238 10.58 13.85 -8.03
C ALA A 238 11.58 13.08 -7.15
N GLY A 239 11.68 11.75 -7.26
CA GLY A 239 12.53 10.90 -6.43
C GLY A 239 12.12 10.86 -4.96
N LYS A 240 10.87 11.22 -4.64
CA LYS A 240 10.33 11.29 -3.27
C LYS A 240 9.64 10.00 -2.83
N LEU A 241 9.17 9.19 -3.77
CA LEU A 241 8.61 7.87 -3.54
C LEU A 241 9.48 6.83 -4.25
N ASN A 242 10.00 5.88 -3.50
CA ASN A 242 10.92 4.86 -4.02
C ASN A 242 10.24 3.48 -4.00
N LEU A 243 9.81 2.99 -5.15
CA LEU A 243 9.12 1.71 -5.31
C LEU A 243 10.07 0.56 -5.71
N GLN A 244 11.27 0.87 -6.20
CA GLN A 244 12.23 -0.16 -6.68
C GLN A 244 12.57 -1.22 -5.63
N PRO A 245 12.85 -0.88 -4.35
CA PRO A 245 13.14 -1.90 -3.34
C PRO A 245 11.96 -2.82 -3.04
N LEU A 246 10.75 -2.46 -3.47
CA LEU A 246 9.52 -3.23 -3.22
C LEU A 246 9.28 -4.31 -4.30
N ILE A 247 10.05 -4.31 -5.37
CA ILE A 247 9.97 -5.32 -6.43
C ILE A 247 10.94 -6.44 -6.09
N SER A 248 10.42 -7.50 -5.47
CA SER A 248 11.24 -8.67 -5.10
C SER A 248 11.54 -9.57 -6.30
N HIS A 249 10.58 -9.76 -7.20
CA HIS A 249 10.70 -10.65 -8.34
C HIS A 249 10.12 -10.08 -9.63
N ARG A 250 10.72 -10.46 -10.73
CA ARG A 250 10.25 -10.24 -12.09
C ARG A 250 10.19 -11.59 -12.79
N LEU A 251 8.99 -12.09 -12.98
CA LEU A 251 8.75 -13.45 -13.48
C LEU A 251 8.02 -13.42 -14.81
N SER A 252 8.21 -14.47 -15.61
CA SER A 252 7.32 -14.73 -16.74
C SER A 252 5.91 -15.07 -16.26
N PRO A 253 4.85 -14.75 -17.01
CA PRO A 253 3.50 -15.24 -16.73
C PRO A 253 3.39 -16.77 -16.64
N ASP A 254 4.28 -17.49 -17.31
CA ASP A 254 4.33 -18.96 -17.24
C ASP A 254 4.76 -19.45 -15.85
N ASP A 255 5.45 -18.62 -15.07
CA ASP A 255 5.89 -18.91 -13.70
C ASP A 255 4.89 -18.41 -12.63
N ILE A 256 3.63 -18.14 -13.00
CA ILE A 256 2.64 -17.53 -12.10
C ILE A 256 2.36 -18.37 -10.84
N ASP A 257 2.37 -19.68 -10.96
CA ASP A 257 2.18 -20.61 -9.83
C ASP A 257 3.30 -20.44 -8.80
N SER A 258 4.55 -20.31 -9.25
CA SER A 258 5.71 -20.03 -8.40
C SER A 258 5.60 -18.67 -7.72
N ALA A 259 5.06 -17.65 -8.42
CA ALA A 259 4.80 -16.34 -7.85
C ALA A 259 3.81 -16.41 -6.68
N TYR A 260 2.69 -17.10 -6.86
CA TYR A 260 1.67 -17.23 -5.80
C TYR A 260 2.14 -18.12 -4.65
N ASP A 261 2.86 -19.20 -4.93
CA ASP A 261 3.44 -20.05 -3.88
C ASP A 261 4.47 -19.28 -3.04
N GLY A 262 5.37 -18.56 -3.69
CA GLY A 262 6.34 -17.70 -2.99
C GLY A 262 5.68 -16.62 -2.13
N LEU A 263 4.69 -15.92 -2.64
CA LEU A 263 3.93 -14.91 -1.88
C LEU A 263 3.17 -15.49 -0.67
N ALA A 264 2.73 -16.75 -0.77
CA ALA A 264 2.02 -17.43 0.32
C ALA A 264 2.98 -17.98 1.38
N ASN A 265 4.07 -18.62 0.96
CA ASN A 265 4.88 -19.51 1.79
C ASN A 265 6.31 -19.01 2.07
N ASP A 266 6.84 -18.06 1.25
CA ASP A 266 8.18 -17.50 1.40
C ASP A 266 8.15 -15.96 1.50
N LYS A 267 7.61 -15.48 2.60
CA LYS A 267 7.45 -14.03 2.85
C LYS A 267 8.78 -13.30 3.03
N GLU A 268 9.86 -14.02 3.29
CA GLU A 268 11.21 -13.47 3.41
C GLU A 268 11.71 -12.94 2.05
N HIS A 269 11.43 -13.65 0.97
CA HIS A 269 11.94 -13.33 -0.35
C HIS A 269 10.86 -12.76 -1.29
N TYR A 270 9.59 -13.14 -1.11
CA TYR A 270 8.49 -12.73 -1.99
C TYR A 270 7.58 -11.71 -1.32
N PHE A 271 7.51 -10.47 -1.87
CA PHE A 271 6.57 -9.44 -1.41
C PHE A 271 6.01 -8.56 -2.54
N GLY A 272 6.79 -8.16 -3.54
CA GLY A 272 6.31 -7.48 -4.73
C GLY A 272 6.74 -8.24 -5.97
N VAL A 273 5.82 -8.87 -6.67
CA VAL A 273 6.09 -9.66 -7.86
C VAL A 273 5.50 -8.99 -9.08
N ILE A 274 6.32 -8.78 -10.09
CA ILE A 274 5.91 -8.29 -11.41
C ILE A 274 5.87 -9.47 -12.38
N LEU A 275 4.74 -9.64 -13.07
CA LEU A 275 4.62 -10.56 -14.20
C LEU A 275 4.93 -9.79 -15.48
N ASP A 276 6.01 -10.15 -16.15
CA ASP A 276 6.49 -9.49 -17.36
C ASP A 276 6.19 -10.35 -18.59
N TRP A 277 5.20 -9.94 -19.37
CA TRP A 277 4.77 -10.62 -20.59
C TRP A 277 5.78 -10.55 -21.74
N CYS A 278 6.81 -9.69 -21.66
CA CYS A 278 7.91 -9.65 -22.60
C CYS A 278 9.05 -10.63 -22.25
N ARG A 279 8.98 -11.26 -21.08
CA ARG A 279 9.98 -12.18 -20.57
C ARG A 279 9.60 -13.61 -20.96
N PRO A 280 10.50 -14.37 -21.61
CA PRO A 280 10.26 -15.79 -21.86
C PRO A 280 10.12 -16.57 -20.53
N GLY A 281 9.29 -17.57 -20.51
CA GLY A 281 9.21 -18.53 -19.39
C GLY A 281 10.51 -19.34 -19.25
N ASN A 282 10.74 -19.83 -18.04
CA ASN A 282 11.85 -20.76 -17.76
C ASN A 282 11.49 -22.17 -18.22
#